data_a839c9e9289c4fa5746785c6b4f14cca
#
_entry.id   a839c9e9289c4fa5746785c6b4f14cca
#
_cell.length_a   1.000
_cell.length_b   1.000
_cell.length_c   1.000
_cell.angle_alpha   90.00
_cell.angle_beta   90.00
_cell.angle_gamma   90.00
#
_symmetry.space_group_name_H-M   'P 1'
#
loop_
_entity.id
_entity.type
_entity.pdbx_description
1 polymer ?
#
loop_
_entity_poly.entity_id
_entity_poly.type
_entity_poly.pdbx_seq_one_letter_code
_entity_poly.pdbx_strand_id
1 'polypeptide(L)'
;MPFEGEPIPTLPINLWLSLDPKSSERGVPPVPTARLASEGKGAGLLIINADDWGRDRQTTERTLQCARRGTVSSVSAMVFMTDSERAAGLAREQGIDTGLHLNFTTPFSMPGCPARLLDRQRKLVAYLRRYPLAQVIFHPGLTGSFEYAVKAQLDEFFRLYGVLPDRIDGHHHMHLCANVLLGRLLPPGTLVRRNFSFRPGEKSLPNRLYRKAVDYRLSRRHRLVDFLFSLLPLDPPSRLEGIFSLASTSTVEVETHPINPDEYSFLVGDAILRLTAQARIGPPSAISRRTAPVPL
;
A
#
# COMPACT_ATOMS: atom_id res chain seq x y z
N MET A 1 12.31 -37.48 7.80
CA MET A 1 11.78 -36.79 9.00
C MET A 1 11.06 -35.55 8.51
N PRO A 2 9.73 -35.43 8.64
CA PRO A 2 9.03 -34.19 8.29
C PRO A 2 9.35 -33.15 9.36
N PHE A 3 9.86 -32.01 8.97
CA PHE A 3 9.92 -30.80 9.81
C PHE A 3 8.49 -30.32 10.05
N GLU A 4 7.96 -30.59 11.23
CA GLU A 4 6.80 -29.85 11.74
C GLU A 4 7.27 -28.41 11.98
N GLY A 5 6.95 -27.51 11.03
CA GLY A 5 7.17 -26.10 11.20
C GLY A 5 6.31 -25.57 12.35
N GLU A 6 6.92 -24.86 13.29
CA GLU A 6 6.21 -24.21 14.39
C GLU A 6 5.04 -23.35 13.88
N PRO A 7 3.92 -23.30 14.60
CA PRO A 7 2.78 -22.48 14.22
C PRO A 7 3.19 -21.00 14.22
N ILE A 8 2.79 -20.28 13.17
CA ILE A 8 2.93 -18.82 13.09
C ILE A 8 2.33 -18.24 14.37
N PRO A 9 3.06 -17.42 15.14
CA PRO A 9 2.50 -16.77 16.33
C PRO A 9 1.27 -15.94 15.92
N THR A 10 0.13 -16.32 16.42
CA THR A 10 -1.15 -15.67 16.10
C THR A 10 -1.45 -14.61 17.12
N LEU A 11 -1.49 -13.34 16.68
CA LEU A 11 -2.05 -12.27 17.48
C LEU A 11 -3.56 -12.50 17.65
N PRO A 12 -4.12 -12.42 18.85
CA PRO A 12 -5.55 -12.55 19.05
C PRO A 12 -6.31 -11.46 18.28
N ILE A 13 -7.39 -11.83 17.62
CA ILE A 13 -8.26 -10.91 16.84
C ILE A 13 -8.69 -9.69 17.67
N ASN A 14 -8.81 -9.87 18.97
CA ASN A 14 -9.20 -8.82 19.92
C ASN A 14 -8.14 -7.68 20.05
N LEU A 15 -6.89 -7.92 19.70
CA LEU A 15 -5.85 -6.87 19.72
C LEU A 15 -6.14 -5.76 18.69
N TRP A 16 -6.82 -6.10 17.59
CA TRP A 16 -7.24 -5.15 16.56
C TRP A 16 -8.37 -4.21 17.00
N LEU A 17 -9.14 -4.62 18.01
CA LEU A 17 -10.31 -3.89 18.52
C LEU A 17 -9.98 -3.02 19.75
N SER A 18 -8.85 -3.25 20.43
CA SER A 18 -8.55 -2.67 21.76
C SER A 18 -7.37 -1.72 21.80
N LEU A 19 -6.74 -1.39 20.68
CA LEU A 19 -5.63 -0.43 20.68
C LEU A 19 -6.19 1.00 20.71
N ASP A 20 -6.24 1.54 21.92
CA ASP A 20 -6.45 2.97 22.16
C ASP A 20 -5.24 3.75 21.62
N PRO A 21 -5.41 4.80 20.79
CA PRO A 21 -4.30 5.51 20.12
C PRO A 21 -3.42 6.35 21.06
N LYS A 22 -3.56 6.24 22.38
CA LYS A 22 -2.91 7.14 23.36
C LYS A 22 -1.66 6.62 24.05
N SER A 23 -1.12 5.45 23.72
CA SER A 23 0.02 4.91 24.45
C SER A 23 1.24 4.60 23.60
N SER A 24 1.89 5.59 22.99
CA SER A 24 3.31 5.48 22.63
C SER A 24 3.98 6.86 22.45
N GLU A 25 4.09 7.59 23.54
CA GLU A 25 5.10 8.63 23.63
C GLU A 25 6.39 8.03 24.21
N ARG A 26 7.31 7.59 23.36
CA ARG A 26 8.74 7.50 23.67
C ARG A 26 9.53 7.96 22.46
N GLY A 27 10.28 9.05 22.69
CA GLY A 27 10.96 9.85 21.69
C GLY A 27 12.02 9.10 20.90
N VAL A 28 11.95 9.32 19.61
CA VAL A 28 13.01 9.09 18.64
C VAL A 28 13.57 10.47 18.29
N PRO A 29 14.90 10.67 18.24
CA PRO A 29 15.48 11.97 17.91
C PRO A 29 15.13 12.34 16.46
N PRO A 30 14.89 13.62 16.17
CA PRO A 30 14.45 14.06 14.84
C PRO A 30 15.60 14.02 13.82
N VAL A 31 15.30 13.43 12.67
CA VAL A 31 16.07 13.57 11.44
C VAL A 31 15.90 15.02 10.92
N PRO A 32 16.92 15.67 10.32
CA PRO A 32 16.83 17.07 9.90
C PRO A 32 15.72 17.26 8.86
N THR A 33 14.69 17.98 9.25
CA THR A 33 13.55 18.35 8.41
C THR A 33 13.98 19.36 7.36
N ALA A 34 13.85 18.97 6.08
CA ALA A 34 13.79 19.91 4.99
C ALA A 34 12.59 20.86 5.23
N ARG A 35 12.88 22.15 5.14
CA ARG A 35 12.02 23.34 5.20
C ARG A 35 10.52 23.08 5.33
N LEU A 36 10.00 23.31 6.53
CA LEU A 36 8.59 23.55 6.79
C LEU A 36 8.14 24.82 6.06
N ALA A 37 7.39 24.65 4.98
CA ALA A 37 6.56 25.70 4.44
C ALA A 37 5.34 25.86 5.35
N SER A 38 4.98 27.11 5.64
CA SER A 38 3.93 27.59 6.52
C SER A 38 2.66 26.75 6.57
N GLU A 39 2.20 26.47 7.79
CA GLU A 39 0.89 25.87 8.08
C GLU A 39 -0.25 26.77 7.61
N GLY A 40 -0.73 26.49 6.36
CA GLY A 40 -1.97 27.04 5.82
C GLY A 40 -3.05 25.97 5.80
N LYS A 41 -4.24 26.25 6.30
CA LYS A 41 -5.42 25.40 6.12
C LYS A 41 -5.60 25.08 4.62
N GLY A 42 -5.45 23.79 4.23
CA GLY A 42 -5.80 23.34 2.87
C GLY A 42 -4.62 23.00 1.95
N ALA A 43 -3.38 22.94 2.43
CA ALA A 43 -2.27 22.44 1.61
C ALA A 43 -2.49 20.95 1.26
N GLY A 44 -2.56 20.63 -0.04
CA GLY A 44 -2.65 19.25 -0.50
C GLY A 44 -1.35 18.46 -0.23
N LEU A 45 -1.33 17.18 -0.59
CA LEU A 45 -0.20 16.30 -0.36
C LEU A 45 0.01 15.40 -1.58
N LEU A 46 1.23 15.32 -2.07
CA LEU A 46 1.66 14.34 -3.06
C LEU A 46 2.36 13.18 -2.36
N ILE A 47 1.80 11.99 -2.48
CA ILE A 47 2.39 10.75 -2.02
C ILE A 47 2.91 10.02 -3.25
N ILE A 48 4.22 9.78 -3.32
CA ILE A 48 4.82 8.93 -4.34
C ILE A 48 5.17 7.63 -3.65
N ASN A 49 4.36 6.60 -3.90
CA ASN A 49 4.45 5.31 -3.24
C ASN A 49 5.08 4.26 -4.15
N ALA A 50 6.16 3.63 -3.69
CA ALA A 50 6.77 2.52 -4.40
C ALA A 50 6.22 1.18 -3.91
N ASP A 51 5.64 0.42 -4.82
CA ASP A 51 5.11 -0.91 -4.58
C ASP A 51 6.21 -1.99 -4.58
N ASP A 52 5.86 -3.18 -4.13
CA ASP A 52 6.70 -4.38 -4.12
C ASP A 52 7.97 -4.30 -3.24
N TRP A 53 8.05 -3.41 -2.24
CA TRP A 53 9.17 -3.33 -1.30
C TRP A 53 9.38 -4.66 -0.59
N GLY A 54 10.61 -5.20 -0.63
CA GLY A 54 10.95 -6.50 -0.03
C GLY A 54 10.65 -7.72 -0.90
N ARG A 55 10.10 -7.55 -2.10
CA ARG A 55 9.80 -8.65 -3.02
C ARG A 55 11.06 -9.43 -3.40
N ASP A 56 12.09 -8.72 -3.81
CA ASP A 56 13.42 -9.22 -4.14
C ASP A 56 14.47 -8.13 -3.93
N ARG A 57 15.74 -8.53 -3.94
CA ARG A 57 16.85 -7.61 -3.67
C ARG A 57 16.91 -6.43 -4.63
N GLN A 58 16.71 -6.68 -5.92
CA GLN A 58 16.78 -5.63 -6.94
C GLN A 58 15.69 -4.58 -6.78
N THR A 59 14.45 -5.03 -6.52
CA THR A 59 13.32 -4.16 -6.26
C THR A 59 13.58 -3.28 -5.04
N THR A 60 14.05 -3.88 -3.93
CA THR A 60 14.39 -3.14 -2.70
C THR A 60 15.49 -2.11 -2.93
N GLU A 61 16.58 -2.47 -3.62
CA GLU A 61 17.71 -1.56 -3.86
C GLU A 61 17.33 -0.37 -4.73
N ARG A 62 16.59 -0.59 -5.82
CA ARG A 62 16.11 0.51 -6.67
C ARG A 62 15.16 1.44 -5.93
N THR A 63 14.21 0.88 -5.17
CA THR A 63 13.29 1.65 -4.36
C THR A 63 14.03 2.46 -3.29
N LEU A 64 15.03 1.86 -2.63
CA LEU A 64 15.86 2.55 -1.64
C LEU A 64 16.60 3.76 -2.23
N GLN A 65 17.11 3.63 -3.44
CA GLN A 65 17.78 4.76 -4.13
C GLN A 65 16.79 5.90 -4.40
N CYS A 66 15.57 5.60 -4.85
CA CYS A 66 14.53 6.60 -5.06
C CYS A 66 14.12 7.27 -3.73
N ALA A 67 13.96 6.49 -2.65
CA ALA A 67 13.63 7.01 -1.33
C ALA A 67 14.73 7.92 -0.77
N ARG A 68 16.00 7.54 -0.90
CA ARG A 68 17.15 8.37 -0.49
C ARG A 68 17.27 9.67 -1.29
N ARG A 69 16.83 9.66 -2.54
CA ARG A 69 16.73 10.88 -3.37
C ARG A 69 15.56 11.78 -2.99
N GLY A 70 14.62 11.29 -2.18
CA GLY A 70 13.41 12.01 -1.79
C GLY A 70 12.31 12.02 -2.86
N THR A 71 12.43 11.20 -3.91
CA THR A 71 11.43 11.09 -4.98
C THR A 71 10.37 10.02 -4.72
N VAL A 72 10.59 9.16 -3.73
CA VAL A 72 9.63 8.22 -3.18
C VAL A 72 9.42 8.59 -1.70
N SER A 73 8.18 8.79 -1.30
CA SER A 73 7.81 9.24 0.06
C SER A 73 7.30 8.12 0.95
N SER A 74 6.95 6.97 0.38
CA SER A 74 6.48 5.79 1.11
C SER A 74 6.64 4.53 0.28
N VAL A 75 6.59 3.37 0.95
CA VAL A 75 6.69 2.07 0.28
C VAL A 75 5.57 1.13 0.73
N SER A 76 5.16 0.23 -0.17
CA SER A 76 4.22 -0.85 0.13
C SER A 76 4.99 -2.17 0.19
N ALA A 77 5.10 -2.74 1.41
CA ALA A 77 5.93 -3.89 1.69
C ALA A 77 5.21 -5.21 1.45
N MET A 78 5.83 -6.06 0.65
CA MET A 78 5.48 -7.47 0.55
C MET A 78 6.18 -8.24 1.67
N VAL A 79 5.42 -9.12 2.33
CA VAL A 79 5.93 -10.04 3.36
C VAL A 79 6.00 -11.46 2.80
N PHE A 80 6.74 -12.36 3.44
CA PHE A 80 7.01 -13.73 2.97
C PHE A 80 7.74 -13.79 1.61
N MET A 81 8.50 -12.76 1.27
CA MET A 81 9.32 -12.71 0.07
C MET A 81 10.80 -12.82 0.43
N THR A 82 11.64 -13.15 -0.55
CA THR A 82 13.08 -13.42 -0.31
C THR A 82 13.83 -12.27 0.33
N ASP A 83 13.38 -11.01 0.16
CA ASP A 83 14.07 -9.84 0.68
C ASP A 83 13.29 -9.12 1.81
N SER A 84 12.16 -9.68 2.28
CA SER A 84 11.29 -9.02 3.27
C SER A 84 12.01 -8.67 4.57
N GLU A 85 12.86 -9.55 5.09
CA GLU A 85 13.64 -9.32 6.33
C GLU A 85 14.60 -8.14 6.18
N ARG A 86 15.42 -8.17 5.11
CA ARG A 86 16.39 -7.11 4.85
C ARG A 86 15.68 -5.78 4.58
N ALA A 87 14.63 -5.80 3.79
CA ALA A 87 13.83 -4.63 3.49
C ALA A 87 13.24 -3.98 4.75
N ALA A 88 12.74 -4.78 5.71
CA ALA A 88 12.24 -4.28 6.97
C ALA A 88 13.35 -3.62 7.81
N GLY A 89 14.55 -4.21 7.85
CA GLY A 89 15.73 -3.60 8.48
C GLY A 89 16.05 -2.22 7.88
N LEU A 90 16.16 -2.16 6.55
CA LEU A 90 16.44 -0.93 5.81
C LEU A 90 15.37 0.16 6.03
N ALA A 91 14.09 -0.23 6.06
CA ALA A 91 13.00 0.72 6.30
C ALA A 91 13.12 1.37 7.69
N ARG A 92 13.42 0.58 8.72
CA ARG A 92 13.64 1.10 10.09
C ARG A 92 14.87 2.00 10.17
N GLU A 93 16.00 1.59 9.58
CA GLU A 93 17.25 2.36 9.59
C GLU A 93 17.12 3.70 8.88
N GLN A 94 16.37 3.75 7.79
CA GLN A 94 16.21 4.95 6.95
C GLN A 94 14.94 5.76 7.30
N GLY A 95 14.10 5.31 8.24
CA GLY A 95 12.85 5.97 8.60
C GLY A 95 11.83 6.03 7.45
N ILE A 96 11.78 4.99 6.59
CA ILE A 96 10.88 4.94 5.45
C ILE A 96 9.46 4.59 5.92
N ASP A 97 8.49 5.44 5.57
CA ASP A 97 7.06 5.17 5.81
C ASP A 97 6.62 3.93 5.02
N THR A 98 6.14 2.91 5.74
CA THR A 98 5.87 1.60 5.17
C THR A 98 4.45 1.14 5.44
N GLY A 99 3.71 0.80 4.37
CA GLY A 99 2.41 0.12 4.43
C GLY A 99 2.53 -1.35 4.05
N LEU A 100 1.47 -2.13 4.28
CA LEU A 100 1.40 -3.54 3.86
C LEU A 100 0.89 -3.66 2.43
N HIS A 101 1.66 -4.34 1.58
CA HIS A 101 1.29 -4.73 0.22
C HIS A 101 0.78 -6.18 0.21
N LEU A 102 -0.55 -6.37 0.33
CA LEU A 102 -1.16 -7.69 0.36
C LEU A 102 -0.91 -8.45 -0.94
N ASN A 103 -0.36 -9.64 -0.84
CA ASN A 103 -0.05 -10.48 -1.98
C ASN A 103 -0.91 -11.76 -2.00
N PHE A 104 -1.73 -11.92 -3.05
CA PHE A 104 -2.51 -13.13 -3.30
C PHE A 104 -2.14 -13.83 -4.61
N THR A 105 -1.33 -13.20 -5.48
CA THR A 105 -1.14 -13.60 -6.87
C THR A 105 0.29 -13.96 -7.24
N THR A 106 1.30 -13.47 -6.51
CA THR A 106 2.70 -13.84 -6.69
C THR A 106 3.08 -14.86 -5.62
N PRO A 107 3.67 -16.02 -5.97
CA PRO A 107 4.08 -17.03 -4.99
C PRO A 107 4.99 -16.44 -3.91
N PHE A 108 4.73 -16.79 -2.65
CA PHE A 108 5.66 -16.48 -1.57
C PHE A 108 7.00 -17.18 -1.81
N SER A 109 8.09 -16.45 -1.60
CA SER A 109 9.44 -16.91 -1.96
C SER A 109 10.42 -16.92 -0.77
N MET A 110 9.96 -16.55 0.44
CA MET A 110 10.75 -16.63 1.66
C MET A 110 11.11 -18.10 1.96
N PRO A 111 12.38 -18.44 2.22
CA PRO A 111 12.76 -19.76 2.71
C PRO A 111 12.05 -20.11 4.02
N GLY A 112 11.53 -21.33 4.14
CA GLY A 112 10.81 -21.76 5.35
C GLY A 112 9.38 -21.18 5.49
N CYS A 113 8.81 -20.60 4.44
CA CYS A 113 7.43 -20.16 4.46
C CYS A 113 6.49 -21.33 4.83
N PRO A 114 5.52 -21.14 5.76
CA PRO A 114 4.67 -22.22 6.24
C PRO A 114 3.91 -22.93 5.12
N ALA A 115 3.99 -24.26 5.09
CA ALA A 115 3.39 -25.08 4.03
C ALA A 115 1.87 -24.82 3.87
N ARG A 116 1.16 -24.62 5.00
CA ARG A 116 -0.26 -24.29 4.99
C ARG A 116 -0.55 -22.95 4.31
N LEU A 117 0.31 -21.94 4.50
CA LEU A 117 0.17 -20.64 3.84
C LEU A 117 0.39 -20.78 2.33
N LEU A 118 1.43 -21.50 1.92
CA LEU A 118 1.71 -21.78 0.51
C LEU A 118 0.56 -22.53 -0.16
N ASP A 119 -0.05 -23.50 0.53
CA ASP A 119 -1.19 -24.25 -0.01
C ASP A 119 -2.42 -23.34 -0.19
N ARG A 120 -2.73 -22.51 0.82
CA ARG A 120 -3.83 -21.53 0.73
C ARG A 120 -3.58 -20.53 -0.40
N GLN A 121 -2.35 -20.00 -0.51
CA GLN A 121 -2.02 -19.05 -1.58
C GLN A 121 -2.13 -19.69 -2.96
N ARG A 122 -1.65 -20.94 -3.16
CA ARG A 122 -1.81 -21.64 -4.46
C ARG A 122 -3.25 -21.68 -4.93
N LYS A 123 -4.21 -21.94 -4.02
CA LYS A 123 -5.65 -21.92 -4.34
C LYS A 123 -6.12 -20.54 -4.77
N LEU A 124 -5.67 -19.48 -4.08
CA LEU A 124 -6.00 -18.09 -4.42
C LEU A 124 -5.40 -17.69 -5.78
N VAL A 125 -4.13 -17.99 -6.02
CA VAL A 125 -3.45 -17.75 -7.30
C VAL A 125 -4.20 -18.43 -8.45
N ALA A 126 -4.51 -19.74 -8.28
CA ALA A 126 -5.21 -20.51 -9.30
C ALA A 126 -6.57 -19.89 -9.66
N TYR A 127 -7.33 -19.41 -8.68
CA TYR A 127 -8.62 -18.75 -8.90
C TYR A 127 -8.45 -17.36 -9.54
N LEU A 128 -7.67 -16.49 -8.89
CA LEU A 128 -7.55 -15.07 -9.28
C LEU A 128 -6.91 -14.87 -10.65
N ARG A 129 -5.99 -15.76 -11.06
CA ARG A 129 -5.33 -15.66 -12.37
C ARG A 129 -6.07 -16.37 -13.51
N ARG A 130 -6.94 -17.32 -13.17
CA ARG A 130 -7.64 -18.13 -14.19
C ARG A 130 -8.84 -17.40 -14.78
N TYR A 131 -9.55 -16.61 -13.97
CA TYR A 131 -10.83 -16.02 -14.37
C TYR A 131 -10.75 -14.48 -14.41
N PRO A 132 -11.06 -13.84 -15.57
CA PRO A 132 -10.99 -12.38 -15.70
C PRO A 132 -11.86 -11.61 -14.69
N LEU A 133 -12.97 -12.23 -14.25
CA LEU A 133 -13.89 -11.63 -13.27
C LEU A 133 -13.67 -12.10 -11.84
N ALA A 134 -12.62 -12.89 -11.56
CA ALA A 134 -12.34 -13.41 -10.21
C ALA A 134 -12.21 -12.30 -9.15
N GLN A 135 -11.74 -11.13 -9.56
CA GLN A 135 -11.63 -9.99 -8.66
C GLN A 135 -13.00 -9.47 -8.18
N VAL A 136 -14.03 -9.51 -9.05
CA VAL A 136 -15.35 -8.92 -8.76
C VAL A 136 -16.36 -9.93 -8.26
N ILE A 137 -16.09 -11.22 -8.37
CA ILE A 137 -16.99 -12.30 -7.95
C ILE A 137 -16.57 -12.84 -6.58
N PHE A 138 -17.51 -12.85 -5.63
CA PHE A 138 -17.30 -13.50 -4.33
C PHE A 138 -17.30 -15.03 -4.48
N HIS A 139 -16.25 -15.67 -3.96
CA HIS A 139 -16.12 -17.13 -4.01
C HIS A 139 -16.22 -17.73 -2.60
N PRO A 140 -17.37 -18.33 -2.20
CA PRO A 140 -17.57 -18.79 -0.82
C PRO A 140 -16.57 -19.89 -0.41
N GLY A 141 -16.20 -20.78 -1.31
CA GLY A 141 -15.23 -21.86 -1.05
C GLY A 141 -13.79 -21.40 -0.81
N LEU A 142 -13.47 -20.13 -1.07
CA LEU A 142 -12.14 -19.55 -0.83
C LEU A 142 -12.07 -18.60 0.37
N THR A 143 -13.21 -18.31 1.02
CA THR A 143 -13.27 -17.38 2.15
C THR A 143 -12.20 -17.68 3.20
N GLY A 144 -12.13 -18.92 3.70
CA GLY A 144 -11.12 -19.30 4.69
C GLY A 144 -9.67 -19.27 4.17
N SER A 145 -9.44 -19.28 2.83
CA SER A 145 -8.11 -19.09 2.28
C SER A 145 -7.72 -17.61 2.26
N PHE A 146 -8.65 -16.71 1.91
CA PHE A 146 -8.44 -15.26 1.99
C PHE A 146 -8.21 -14.81 3.43
N GLU A 147 -9.08 -15.23 4.37
CA GLU A 147 -8.95 -14.91 5.80
C GLU A 147 -7.59 -15.32 6.35
N TYR A 148 -7.17 -16.56 6.08
CA TYR A 148 -5.90 -17.07 6.53
C TYR A 148 -4.72 -16.28 5.91
N ALA A 149 -4.76 -16.03 4.60
CA ALA A 149 -3.69 -15.32 3.91
C ALA A 149 -3.57 -13.85 4.33
N VAL A 150 -4.71 -13.16 4.54
CA VAL A 150 -4.70 -11.77 5.07
C VAL A 150 -4.13 -11.75 6.47
N LYS A 151 -4.64 -12.61 7.36
CA LYS A 151 -4.18 -12.66 8.75
C LYS A 151 -2.67 -12.96 8.82
N ALA A 152 -2.19 -13.98 8.09
CA ALA A 152 -0.79 -14.33 8.09
C ALA A 152 0.10 -13.16 7.62
N GLN A 153 -0.31 -12.41 6.60
CA GLN A 153 0.45 -11.27 6.12
C GLN A 153 0.43 -10.08 7.10
N LEU A 154 -0.67 -9.87 7.81
CA LEU A 154 -0.74 -8.86 8.88
C LEU A 154 0.16 -9.23 10.06
N ASP A 155 0.13 -10.49 10.49
CA ASP A 155 0.96 -10.99 11.60
C ASP A 155 2.45 -10.90 11.23
N GLU A 156 2.81 -11.27 10.01
CA GLU A 156 4.19 -11.19 9.52
C GLU A 156 4.68 -9.75 9.36
N PHE A 157 3.81 -8.84 8.89
CA PHE A 157 4.14 -7.42 8.85
C PHE A 157 4.45 -6.90 10.26
N PHE A 158 3.60 -7.24 11.24
CA PHE A 158 3.85 -6.88 12.64
C PHE A 158 5.19 -7.44 13.16
N ARG A 159 5.49 -8.71 12.84
CA ARG A 159 6.76 -9.34 13.23
C ARG A 159 7.97 -8.58 12.66
N LEU A 160 7.89 -8.17 11.39
CA LEU A 160 8.99 -7.52 10.67
C LEU A 160 9.17 -6.04 11.07
N TYR A 161 8.07 -5.31 11.21
CA TYR A 161 8.09 -3.85 11.39
C TYR A 161 7.83 -3.40 12.84
N GLY A 162 7.39 -4.30 13.73
CA GLY A 162 7.09 -4.02 15.14
C GLY A 162 5.81 -3.21 15.38
N VAL A 163 5.08 -2.86 14.31
CA VAL A 163 3.84 -2.10 14.36
C VAL A 163 2.81 -2.69 13.39
N LEU A 164 1.54 -2.44 13.65
CA LEU A 164 0.47 -2.79 12.71
C LEU A 164 0.49 -1.83 11.51
N PRO A 165 0.14 -2.30 10.29
CA PRO A 165 0.12 -1.44 9.14
C PRO A 165 -1.00 -0.38 9.26
N ASP A 166 -0.63 0.90 9.27
CA ASP A 166 -1.60 2.02 9.21
C ASP A 166 -2.12 2.24 7.77
N ARG A 167 -1.43 1.67 6.79
CA ARG A 167 -1.80 1.69 5.37
C ARG A 167 -1.74 0.30 4.76
N ILE A 168 -2.76 -0.02 3.95
CA ILE A 168 -2.87 -1.31 3.25
C ILE A 168 -3.27 -1.07 1.80
N ASP A 169 -2.55 -1.70 0.91
CA ASP A 169 -2.88 -1.86 -0.50
C ASP A 169 -2.60 -3.31 -0.94
N GLY A 170 -2.44 -3.59 -2.23
CA GLY A 170 -2.21 -4.97 -2.61
C GLY A 170 -1.75 -5.15 -4.04
N HIS A 171 -0.89 -6.11 -4.19
CA HIS A 171 -0.29 -6.53 -5.45
C HIS A 171 -1.38 -6.85 -6.47
N HIS A 172 -1.27 -6.27 -7.68
CA HIS A 172 -2.30 -6.29 -8.72
C HIS A 172 -3.67 -5.76 -8.24
N HIS A 173 -3.70 -4.88 -7.23
CA HIS A 173 -4.92 -4.34 -6.61
C HIS A 173 -5.90 -5.40 -6.05
N MET A 174 -5.41 -6.61 -5.72
CA MET A 174 -6.26 -7.71 -5.24
C MET A 174 -6.80 -7.50 -3.81
N HIS A 175 -6.33 -6.50 -3.07
CA HIS A 175 -6.97 -6.04 -1.83
C HIS A 175 -8.40 -5.53 -2.06
N LEU A 176 -8.76 -5.17 -3.31
CA LEU A 176 -10.10 -4.75 -3.73
C LEU A 176 -10.98 -5.91 -4.22
N CYS A 177 -10.52 -7.16 -4.15
CA CYS A 177 -11.34 -8.27 -4.59
C CYS A 177 -12.55 -8.53 -3.67
N ALA A 178 -13.61 -9.07 -4.27
CA ALA A 178 -14.90 -9.25 -3.59
C ALA A 178 -14.78 -10.04 -2.27
N ASN A 179 -13.94 -11.08 -2.19
CA ASN A 179 -13.74 -11.84 -0.97
C ASN A 179 -13.13 -11.00 0.16
N VAL A 180 -12.20 -10.11 -0.14
CA VAL A 180 -11.58 -9.22 0.86
C VAL A 180 -12.60 -8.17 1.33
N LEU A 181 -13.30 -7.52 0.38
CA LEU A 181 -14.23 -6.43 0.68
C LEU A 181 -15.50 -6.91 1.39
N LEU A 182 -16.11 -7.99 0.91
CA LEU A 182 -17.35 -8.55 1.48
C LEU A 182 -17.06 -9.29 2.78
N GLY A 183 -15.92 -9.98 2.86
CA GLY A 183 -15.44 -10.62 4.10
C GLY A 183 -14.97 -9.63 5.16
N ARG A 184 -14.83 -8.33 4.81
CA ARG A 184 -14.35 -7.28 5.71
C ARG A 184 -13.00 -7.62 6.35
N LEU A 185 -12.08 -8.17 5.56
CA LEU A 185 -10.84 -8.76 6.06
C LEU A 185 -9.78 -7.71 6.43
N LEU A 186 -9.92 -6.47 5.96
CA LEU A 186 -9.00 -5.39 6.30
C LEU A 186 -9.35 -4.76 7.65
N PRO A 187 -8.37 -4.42 8.50
CA PRO A 187 -8.58 -3.77 9.78
C PRO A 187 -9.30 -2.42 9.60
N PRO A 188 -10.32 -2.11 10.40
CA PRO A 188 -11.04 -0.85 10.29
C PRO A 188 -10.13 0.35 10.64
N GLY A 189 -10.40 1.51 10.04
CA GLY A 189 -9.66 2.74 10.31
C GLY A 189 -8.32 2.87 9.59
N THR A 190 -7.80 1.79 8.96
CA THR A 190 -6.58 1.87 8.14
C THR A 190 -6.78 2.77 6.92
N LEU A 191 -5.72 3.38 6.43
CA LEU A 191 -5.70 3.99 5.11
C LEU A 191 -5.61 2.87 4.07
N VAL A 192 -6.64 2.73 3.24
CA VAL A 192 -6.69 1.70 2.20
C VAL A 192 -6.58 2.38 0.84
N ARG A 193 -5.72 1.85 -0.04
CA ARG A 193 -5.61 2.34 -1.40
C ARG A 193 -6.94 2.15 -2.14
N ARG A 194 -7.42 3.24 -2.73
CA ARG A 194 -8.63 3.27 -3.55
C ARG A 194 -8.40 2.74 -4.96
N ASN A 195 -9.45 2.69 -5.77
CA ASN A 195 -9.31 2.47 -7.20
C ASN A 195 -8.60 3.63 -7.90
N PHE A 196 -7.95 3.36 -9.04
CA PHE A 196 -7.40 4.40 -9.91
C PHE A 196 -8.44 5.43 -10.29
N SER A 197 -8.03 6.69 -10.22
CA SER A 197 -8.77 7.85 -10.71
C SER A 197 -8.60 7.95 -12.23
N PHE A 198 -9.70 8.21 -12.93
CA PHE A 198 -9.71 8.36 -14.39
C PHE A 198 -10.39 9.66 -14.79
N ARG A 199 -9.88 10.26 -15.87
CA ARG A 199 -10.51 11.39 -16.52
C ARG A 199 -11.79 10.96 -17.25
N PRO A 200 -12.74 11.88 -17.51
CA PRO A 200 -13.88 11.59 -18.36
C PRO A 200 -13.42 11.03 -19.71
N GLY A 201 -14.01 9.92 -20.16
CA GLY A 201 -13.65 9.26 -21.45
C GLY A 201 -12.62 8.14 -21.35
N GLU A 202 -11.78 8.06 -20.29
CA GLU A 202 -10.74 7.02 -20.16
C GLU A 202 -11.31 5.63 -19.84
N LYS A 203 -12.49 5.55 -19.25
CA LYS A 203 -13.17 4.28 -18.92
C LYS A 203 -14.66 4.37 -19.18
N SER A 204 -15.27 3.22 -19.51
CA SER A 204 -16.72 3.09 -19.71
C SER A 204 -17.50 3.47 -18.44
N LEU A 205 -18.73 3.95 -18.62
CA LEU A 205 -19.62 4.34 -17.53
C LEU A 205 -19.82 3.22 -16.49
N PRO A 206 -20.11 1.95 -16.87
CA PRO A 206 -20.24 0.84 -15.91
C PRO A 206 -18.97 0.63 -15.05
N ASN A 207 -17.78 0.71 -15.66
CA ASN A 207 -16.51 0.58 -14.94
C ASN A 207 -16.35 1.71 -13.90
N ARG A 208 -16.68 2.95 -14.28
CA ARG A 208 -16.60 4.11 -13.39
C ARG A 208 -17.59 4.01 -12.22
N LEU A 209 -18.81 3.53 -12.47
CA LEU A 209 -19.83 3.32 -11.45
C LEU A 209 -19.41 2.20 -10.47
N TYR A 210 -18.90 1.08 -10.99
CA TYR A 210 -18.37 0.00 -10.17
C TYR A 210 -17.26 0.51 -9.22
N ARG A 211 -16.26 1.23 -9.75
CA ARG A 211 -15.17 1.79 -8.93
C ARG A 211 -15.66 2.75 -7.86
N LYS A 212 -16.62 3.63 -8.20
CA LYS A 212 -17.24 4.53 -7.22
C LYS A 212 -17.96 3.76 -6.12
N ALA A 213 -18.67 2.68 -6.45
CA ALA A 213 -19.35 1.84 -5.46
C ALA A 213 -18.34 1.14 -4.53
N VAL A 214 -17.24 0.63 -5.07
CA VAL A 214 -16.14 0.05 -4.26
C VAL A 214 -15.52 1.09 -3.35
N ASP A 215 -15.15 2.27 -3.86
CA ASP A 215 -14.56 3.36 -3.08
C ASP A 215 -15.51 3.85 -1.99
N TYR A 216 -16.81 3.98 -2.30
CA TYR A 216 -17.84 4.33 -1.31
C TYR A 216 -17.92 3.28 -0.20
N ARG A 217 -17.91 1.99 -0.56
CA ARG A 217 -17.92 0.91 0.43
C ARG A 217 -16.68 0.94 1.33
N LEU A 218 -15.49 1.19 0.75
CA LEU A 218 -14.25 1.34 1.51
C LEU A 218 -14.31 2.52 2.47
N SER A 219 -14.74 3.70 2.01
CA SER A 219 -14.76 4.93 2.80
C SER A 219 -15.65 4.85 4.05
N ARG A 220 -16.57 3.88 4.10
CA ARG A 220 -17.39 3.64 5.30
C ARG A 220 -16.64 3.02 6.48
N ARG A 221 -15.45 2.45 6.24
CA ARG A 221 -14.67 1.75 7.28
C ARG A 221 -13.19 2.12 7.28
N HIS A 222 -12.72 2.74 6.21
CA HIS A 222 -11.31 3.01 5.97
C HIS A 222 -11.12 4.44 5.53
N ARG A 223 -9.91 4.97 5.74
CA ARG A 223 -9.49 6.24 5.17
C ARG A 223 -9.04 6.00 3.72
N LEU A 224 -9.28 6.97 2.85
CA LEU A 224 -8.85 6.95 1.45
C LEU A 224 -8.17 8.27 1.12
N VAL A 225 -7.21 8.25 0.19
CA VAL A 225 -6.72 9.46 -0.46
C VAL A 225 -7.78 10.02 -1.42
N ASP A 226 -7.66 11.29 -1.83
CA ASP A 226 -8.62 11.90 -2.76
C ASP A 226 -8.47 11.34 -4.18
N PHE A 227 -7.22 11.10 -4.63
CA PHE A 227 -6.92 10.58 -5.96
C PHE A 227 -5.80 9.54 -5.92
N LEU A 228 -5.90 8.55 -6.81
CA LEU A 228 -4.84 7.57 -7.08
C LEU A 228 -4.54 7.52 -8.58
N PHE A 229 -3.27 7.62 -8.92
CA PHE A 229 -2.80 7.46 -10.30
C PHE A 229 -1.60 6.52 -10.36
N SER A 230 -1.36 5.91 -11.53
CA SER A 230 -0.09 5.26 -11.84
C SER A 230 0.90 6.30 -12.35
N LEU A 231 2.20 6.13 -12.07
CA LEU A 231 3.24 6.96 -12.66
C LEU A 231 3.25 6.80 -14.19
N LEU A 232 3.13 5.58 -14.68
CA LEU A 232 3.03 5.31 -16.13
C LEU A 232 1.63 5.62 -16.69
N PRO A 233 1.54 6.00 -17.97
CA PRO A 233 2.65 6.31 -18.89
C PRO A 233 3.30 7.67 -18.56
N LEU A 234 4.59 7.81 -18.87
CA LEU A 234 5.32 9.07 -18.66
C LEU A 234 4.95 10.12 -19.71
N ASP A 235 4.58 9.68 -20.89
CA ASP A 235 4.17 10.54 -22.00
C ASP A 235 2.63 10.61 -22.15
N PRO A 236 2.09 11.76 -22.50
CA PRO A 236 2.74 13.07 -22.60
C PRO A 236 3.06 13.66 -21.21
N PRO A 237 4.11 14.49 -21.07
CA PRO A 237 4.50 15.11 -19.79
C PRO A 237 3.37 15.91 -19.12
N SER A 238 2.49 16.55 -19.91
CA SER A 238 1.31 17.28 -19.42
C SER A 238 0.35 16.42 -18.58
N ARG A 239 0.40 15.08 -18.74
CA ARG A 239 -0.38 14.17 -17.89
C ARG A 239 0.13 14.24 -16.44
N LEU A 240 1.44 14.12 -16.23
CA LEU A 240 2.06 14.16 -14.89
C LEU A 240 1.96 15.56 -14.28
N GLU A 241 2.16 16.61 -15.07
CA GLU A 241 1.94 17.99 -14.64
C GLU A 241 0.52 18.16 -14.09
N GLY A 242 -0.48 17.67 -14.81
CA GLY A 242 -1.88 17.71 -14.37
C GLY A 242 -2.14 16.89 -13.09
N ILE A 243 -1.50 15.72 -12.93
CA ILE A 243 -1.62 14.89 -11.73
C ILE A 243 -0.97 15.60 -10.53
N PHE A 244 0.24 16.10 -10.68
CA PHE A 244 0.97 16.74 -9.59
C PHE A 244 0.35 18.09 -9.18
N SER A 245 -0.27 18.80 -10.12
CA SER A 245 -0.99 20.05 -9.80
C SER A 245 -2.22 19.81 -8.90
N LEU A 246 -2.87 18.64 -8.97
CA LEU A 246 -3.96 18.28 -8.05
C LEU A 246 -3.49 18.23 -6.59
N ALA A 247 -2.22 17.91 -6.37
CA ALA A 247 -1.64 17.84 -5.03
C ALA A 247 -1.49 19.20 -4.34
N SER A 248 -1.79 20.31 -5.01
CA SER A 248 -1.86 21.64 -4.39
C SER A 248 -3.04 21.79 -3.43
N THR A 249 -4.16 21.08 -3.69
CA THR A 249 -5.41 21.19 -2.92
C THR A 249 -5.95 19.86 -2.42
N SER A 250 -5.39 18.75 -2.87
CA SER A 250 -5.90 17.39 -2.61
C SER A 250 -4.78 16.45 -2.19
N THR A 251 -5.14 15.35 -1.54
CA THR A 251 -4.21 14.25 -1.28
C THR A 251 -4.17 13.33 -2.49
N VAL A 252 -3.05 13.30 -3.17
CA VAL A 252 -2.83 12.52 -4.39
C VAL A 252 -1.79 11.44 -4.11
N GLU A 253 -2.14 10.18 -4.35
CA GLU A 253 -1.20 9.08 -4.37
C GLU A 253 -0.82 8.75 -5.82
N VAL A 254 0.48 8.61 -6.07
CA VAL A 254 1.04 8.11 -7.33
C VAL A 254 1.76 6.81 -7.04
N GLU A 255 1.22 5.73 -7.57
CA GLU A 255 1.80 4.38 -7.50
C GLU A 255 2.95 4.26 -8.49
N THR A 256 4.07 3.70 -8.03
CA THR A 256 5.25 3.46 -8.86
C THR A 256 5.86 2.08 -8.58
N HIS A 257 6.57 1.56 -9.59
CA HIS A 257 7.31 0.30 -9.51
C HIS A 257 8.77 0.53 -9.95
N PRO A 258 9.69 0.90 -9.06
CA PRO A 258 11.09 1.18 -9.44
C PRO A 258 11.83 0.00 -10.07
N ILE A 259 11.27 -1.22 -10.02
CA ILE A 259 11.77 -2.35 -10.79
C ILE A 259 11.62 -2.13 -12.30
N ASN A 260 10.62 -1.35 -12.73
CA ASN A 260 10.44 -0.94 -14.12
C ASN A 260 11.54 0.07 -14.49
N PRO A 261 12.33 -0.17 -15.58
CA PRO A 261 13.44 0.71 -15.95
C PRO A 261 13.04 2.15 -16.24
N ASP A 262 11.88 2.37 -16.87
CA ASP A 262 11.43 3.71 -17.26
C ASP A 262 11.02 4.51 -16.03
N GLU A 263 10.24 3.90 -15.13
CA GLU A 263 9.87 4.50 -13.85
C GLU A 263 11.11 4.80 -13.00
N TYR A 264 12.04 3.86 -12.90
CA TYR A 264 13.28 4.04 -12.15
C TYR A 264 14.10 5.20 -12.71
N SER A 265 14.33 5.22 -14.03
CA SER A 265 15.10 6.29 -14.70
C SER A 265 14.45 7.67 -14.47
N PHE A 266 13.14 7.74 -14.52
CA PHE A 266 12.39 8.96 -14.24
C PHE A 266 12.53 9.40 -12.77
N LEU A 267 12.39 8.45 -11.81
CA LEU A 267 12.47 8.73 -10.38
C LEU A 267 13.87 9.14 -9.91
N VAL A 268 14.93 8.61 -10.51
CA VAL A 268 16.30 9.03 -10.19
C VAL A 268 16.79 10.21 -11.02
N GLY A 269 16.04 10.61 -12.04
CA GLY A 269 16.36 11.75 -12.91
C GLY A 269 15.96 13.10 -12.30
N ASP A 270 16.26 14.19 -13.02
CA ASP A 270 15.92 15.54 -12.56
C ASP A 270 14.55 16.01 -13.04
N ALA A 271 13.93 15.28 -13.97
CA ALA A 271 12.62 15.63 -14.50
C ALA A 271 11.53 15.60 -13.41
N ILE A 272 11.54 14.57 -12.56
CA ILE A 272 10.57 14.47 -11.45
C ILE A 272 10.75 15.61 -10.45
N LEU A 273 11.98 16.00 -10.12
CA LEU A 273 12.24 17.10 -9.18
C LEU A 273 11.69 18.43 -9.72
N ARG A 274 11.83 18.68 -11.02
CA ARG A 274 11.25 19.87 -11.67
C ARG A 274 9.73 19.85 -11.64
N LEU A 275 9.12 18.71 -11.99
CA LEU A 275 7.66 18.57 -12.05
C LEU A 275 7.00 18.65 -10.66
N THR A 276 7.70 18.25 -9.62
CA THR A 276 7.19 18.24 -8.24
C THR A 276 7.66 19.42 -7.40
N ALA A 277 8.40 20.37 -7.97
CA ALA A 277 9.02 21.50 -7.25
C ALA A 277 8.03 22.34 -6.42
N GLN A 278 6.79 22.42 -6.84
CA GLN A 278 5.72 23.15 -6.14
C GLN A 278 4.79 22.25 -5.32
N ALA A 279 4.94 20.93 -5.39
CA ALA A 279 4.13 19.99 -4.65
C ALA A 279 4.75 19.69 -3.28
N ARG A 280 3.90 19.62 -2.26
CA ARG A 280 4.31 19.11 -0.97
C ARG A 280 4.38 17.58 -1.07
N ILE A 281 5.58 17.03 -1.24
CA ILE A 281 5.80 15.58 -1.20
C ILE A 281 5.89 15.16 0.26
N GLY A 282 5.21 14.06 0.61
CA GLY A 282 5.30 13.50 1.96
C GLY A 282 4.65 12.12 2.06
N PRO A 283 4.89 11.43 3.18
CA PRO A 283 4.34 10.11 3.42
C PRO A 283 2.83 10.17 3.78
N PRO A 284 2.11 9.05 3.65
CA PRO A 284 0.73 8.92 4.11
C PRO A 284 0.51 9.29 5.58
N SER A 285 1.51 9.08 6.43
CA SER A 285 1.48 9.48 7.85
C SER A 285 1.35 11.00 8.05
N ALA A 286 1.71 11.80 7.04
CA ALA A 286 1.52 13.25 7.04
C ALA A 286 0.08 13.70 6.75
N ILE A 287 -0.82 12.76 6.41
CA ILE A 287 -2.26 13.07 6.27
C ILE A 287 -2.81 13.37 7.66
N SER A 288 -3.18 14.62 7.90
CA SER A 288 -3.86 15.01 9.15
C SER A 288 -5.05 14.08 9.37
N ARG A 289 -5.18 13.51 10.58
CA ARG A 289 -6.38 12.76 10.97
C ARG A 289 -7.56 13.74 10.94
N ARG A 290 -8.25 13.83 9.81
CA ARG A 290 -9.54 14.47 9.78
C ARG A 290 -10.43 13.68 10.73
N THR A 291 -10.83 14.30 11.84
CA THR A 291 -11.84 13.74 12.73
C THR A 291 -13.05 13.40 11.86
N ALA A 292 -13.39 12.12 11.80
CA ALA A 292 -14.62 11.70 11.15
C ALA A 292 -15.77 12.50 11.78
N PRO A 293 -16.74 13.00 10.99
CA PRO A 293 -17.92 13.62 11.58
C PRO A 293 -18.57 12.57 12.48
N VAL A 294 -18.79 12.94 13.74
CA VAL A 294 -19.57 12.15 14.70
C VAL A 294 -20.95 11.94 14.07
N PRO A 295 -21.43 10.71 13.86
CA PRO A 295 -22.78 10.48 13.38
C PRO A 295 -23.74 11.02 14.43
N LEU A 296 -24.63 11.94 14.00
CA LEU A 296 -25.78 12.41 14.76
C LEU A 296 -26.77 11.26 15.00
#